data_ea10f021196162680456501230d5a253
#
_entry.id   ea10f021196162680456501230d5a253
#
_cell.length_a   1.000
_cell.length_b   1.000
_cell.length_c   1.000
_cell.angle_alpha   90.00
_cell.angle_beta   90.00
_cell.angle_gamma   90.00
#
_symmetry.space_group_name_H-M   'P 1'
#
loop_
_entity.id
_entity.type
_entity.pdbx_description
1 polymer ?
#
loop_
_entity_poly.entity_id
_entity_poly.type
_entity_poly.pdbx_seq_one_letter_code
_entity_poly.pdbx_strand_id
1 'polypeptide(L)'
;MRQFRIEARGNINDWLSYRWRQRLNRPNNHSNTIDNMPTSIDIAGIGVKLSDKFSMFAGKQCAAYGGIEFDLNPIEIYEYSDMIENMSNFLTGINFAYDITPAHQLQFQVLNGLNSTFEHTYTAPQIERSKLPLVYTLNWNGNLFDGFYKTRWSGSLMSEAKDKNMMYLAFGNELTFSPQANMFFDVLYSREDLDRKGIMSGILYDGKRNAFDAEYLSFVTKFNYRVQPQWNIFVKGMYETASLAKEYDA
;
A
#
# COMPACT_ATOMS: atom_id res chain seq x y z
N MET A 1 4.12 -22.30 -0.80
CA MET A 1 4.77 -20.98 -1.05
C MET A 1 3.69 -20.03 -1.55
N ARG A 2 3.31 -19.00 -0.75
CA ARG A 2 2.23 -18.07 -1.12
C ARG A 2 2.64 -17.09 -2.22
N GLN A 3 3.93 -16.76 -2.32
CA GLN A 3 4.43 -15.79 -3.30
C GLN A 3 5.79 -16.24 -3.84
N PHE A 4 5.86 -16.40 -5.17
CA PHE A 4 7.09 -16.61 -5.91
C PHE A 4 7.26 -15.48 -6.93
N ARG A 5 8.25 -14.63 -6.71
CA ARG A 5 8.48 -13.41 -7.50
C ARG A 5 9.84 -13.42 -8.15
N ILE A 6 9.90 -12.91 -9.38
CA ILE A 6 11.15 -12.53 -10.06
C ILE A 6 11.16 -11.00 -10.16
N GLU A 7 12.29 -10.41 -9.86
CA GLU A 7 12.51 -8.96 -10.00
C GLU A 7 13.76 -8.70 -10.84
N ALA A 8 13.62 -7.82 -11.84
CA ALA A 8 14.71 -7.24 -12.60
C ALA A 8 14.71 -5.72 -12.38
N ARG A 9 15.85 -5.18 -11.96
CA ARG A 9 16.03 -3.74 -11.77
C ARG A 9 17.44 -3.34 -12.13
N GLY A 10 17.61 -2.13 -12.65
CA GLY A 10 18.93 -1.64 -13.02
C GLY A 10 18.90 -0.18 -13.48
N ASN A 11 20.09 0.37 -13.65
CA ASN A 11 20.29 1.69 -14.23
C ASN A 11 20.65 1.52 -15.70
N ILE A 12 20.00 2.27 -16.58
CA ILE A 12 20.34 2.38 -18.00
C ILE A 12 21.51 3.38 -18.13
N ASN A 13 21.45 4.46 -17.36
CA ASN A 13 22.49 5.47 -17.21
C ASN A 13 22.33 6.17 -15.84
N ASP A 14 23.03 7.31 -15.62
CA ASP A 14 23.07 8.03 -14.34
C ASP A 14 21.73 8.67 -13.93
N TRP A 15 20.82 8.87 -14.88
CA TRP A 15 19.52 9.50 -14.63
C TRP A 15 18.30 8.64 -14.95
N LEU A 16 18.48 7.48 -15.61
CA LEU A 16 17.39 6.60 -16.04
C LEU A 16 17.58 5.20 -15.48
N SER A 17 16.58 4.70 -14.79
CA SER A 17 16.51 3.36 -14.22
C SER A 17 15.22 2.63 -14.65
N TYR A 18 15.21 1.31 -14.49
CA TYR A 18 14.04 0.50 -14.70
C TYR A 18 13.82 -0.46 -13.54
N ARG A 19 12.55 -0.85 -13.35
CA ARG A 19 12.16 -1.88 -12.41
C ARG A 19 11.00 -2.70 -12.96
N TRP A 20 11.15 -4.02 -12.91
CA TRP A 20 10.12 -4.97 -13.28
C TRP A 20 10.06 -6.08 -12.26
N ARG A 21 8.83 -6.43 -11.80
CA ARG A 21 8.61 -7.52 -10.84
C ARG A 21 7.34 -8.27 -11.19
N GLN A 22 7.44 -9.58 -11.29
CA GLN A 22 6.34 -10.47 -11.63
C GLN A 22 6.22 -11.62 -10.63
N ARG A 23 4.99 -12.03 -10.34
CA ARG A 23 4.66 -13.24 -9.59
C ARG A 23 4.50 -14.39 -10.58
N LEU A 24 5.27 -15.47 -10.40
CA LEU A 24 5.22 -16.64 -11.26
C LEU A 24 4.12 -17.63 -10.88
N ASN A 25 3.57 -17.50 -9.68
CA ASN A 25 2.47 -18.33 -9.16
C ASN A 25 1.09 -17.67 -9.27
N ARG A 26 0.95 -16.65 -10.09
CA ARG A 26 -0.34 -16.05 -10.47
C ARG A 26 -0.60 -16.25 -11.96
N PRO A 27 -1.87 -16.48 -12.37
CA PRO A 27 -2.22 -16.56 -13.79
C PRO A 27 -1.86 -15.26 -14.51
N ASN A 28 -1.41 -15.39 -15.76
CA ASN A 28 -1.19 -14.28 -16.68
C ASN A 28 -2.48 -13.86 -17.41
N ASN A 29 -3.62 -13.99 -16.79
CA ASN A 29 -4.87 -13.60 -17.42
C ASN A 29 -4.84 -12.08 -17.65
N HIS A 30 -5.09 -11.67 -18.89
CA HIS A 30 -5.48 -10.30 -19.23
C HIS A 30 -6.91 -10.11 -18.71
N SER A 31 -7.07 -10.06 -17.40
CA SER A 31 -8.32 -9.65 -16.83
C SER A 31 -8.44 -8.15 -17.07
N ASN A 32 -9.62 -7.67 -17.32
CA ASN A 32 -10.14 -6.32 -17.43
C ASN A 32 -9.40 -5.23 -16.59
N THR A 33 -8.06 -5.26 -16.62
CA THR A 33 -7.20 -4.27 -15.95
C THR A 33 -7.11 -3.03 -16.82
N ILE A 34 -7.26 -1.86 -16.23
CA ILE A 34 -7.25 -0.57 -16.95
C ILE A 34 -5.90 -0.33 -17.63
N ASP A 35 -4.82 -0.89 -17.09
CA ASP A 35 -3.47 -0.78 -17.63
C ASP A 35 -3.12 -1.86 -18.66
N ASN A 36 -4.05 -2.77 -19.01
CA ASN A 36 -3.86 -3.93 -19.88
C ASN A 36 -2.68 -4.84 -19.49
N MET A 37 -2.17 -4.70 -18.26
CA MET A 37 -1.08 -5.55 -17.77
C MET A 37 -1.64 -6.80 -17.06
N PRO A 38 -0.98 -7.96 -17.21
CA PRO A 38 -1.32 -9.14 -16.44
C PRO A 38 -1.33 -8.88 -14.93
N THR A 39 -2.27 -9.48 -14.22
CA THR A 39 -2.37 -9.38 -12.75
C THR A 39 -1.16 -9.95 -12.02
N SER A 40 -0.36 -10.78 -12.70
CA SER A 40 0.91 -11.30 -12.19
C SER A 40 2.02 -10.24 -12.13
N ILE A 41 1.93 -9.14 -12.89
CA ILE A 41 2.93 -8.07 -12.85
C ILE A 41 2.61 -7.12 -11.67
N ASP A 42 3.50 -7.09 -10.69
CA ASP A 42 3.42 -6.18 -9.55
C ASP A 42 4.01 -4.80 -9.89
N ILE A 43 5.17 -4.78 -10.54
CA ILE A 43 5.89 -3.54 -10.87
C ILE A 43 6.35 -3.61 -12.32
N ALA A 44 6.13 -2.53 -13.06
CA ALA A 44 6.67 -2.32 -14.41
C ALA A 44 6.75 -0.81 -14.66
N GLY A 45 7.95 -0.25 -14.62
CA GLY A 45 8.11 1.18 -14.78
C GLY A 45 9.54 1.64 -14.87
N ILE A 46 9.68 2.94 -15.09
CA ILE A 46 10.95 3.64 -15.22
C ILE A 46 11.11 4.70 -14.13
N GLY A 47 12.31 4.79 -13.59
CA GLY A 47 12.72 5.84 -12.68
C GLY A 47 13.59 6.87 -13.40
N VAL A 48 13.30 8.14 -13.14
CA VAL A 48 14.02 9.28 -13.72
C VAL A 48 14.57 10.15 -12.59
N LYS A 49 15.89 10.32 -12.54
CA LYS A 49 16.55 11.26 -11.65
C LYS A 49 16.55 12.63 -12.32
N LEU A 50 15.73 13.55 -11.84
CA LEU A 50 15.57 14.90 -12.40
C LEU A 50 16.64 15.86 -11.84
N SER A 51 17.07 15.63 -10.60
CA SER A 51 18.20 16.29 -9.94
C SER A 51 18.74 15.41 -8.81
N ASP A 52 19.75 15.88 -8.07
CA ASP A 52 20.28 15.14 -6.91
C ASP A 52 19.25 14.95 -5.78
N LYS A 53 18.23 15.81 -5.72
CA LYS A 53 17.20 15.78 -4.70
C LYS A 53 15.82 15.37 -5.21
N PHE A 54 15.61 15.35 -6.52
CA PHE A 54 14.28 15.15 -7.08
C PHE A 54 14.29 14.02 -8.10
N SER A 55 13.43 13.04 -7.87
CA SER A 55 13.24 11.88 -8.75
C SER A 55 11.78 11.60 -9.01
N MET A 56 11.53 10.86 -10.07
CA MET A 56 10.20 10.43 -10.49
C MET A 56 10.24 8.95 -10.85
N PHE A 57 9.16 8.23 -10.56
CA PHE A 57 8.92 6.89 -11.07
C PHE A 57 7.57 6.84 -11.77
N ALA A 58 7.55 6.36 -13.02
CA ALA A 58 6.35 6.25 -13.83
C ALA A 58 6.11 4.81 -14.27
N GLY A 59 4.87 4.34 -14.15
CA GLY A 59 4.45 2.98 -14.49
C GLY A 59 3.66 2.31 -13.35
N LYS A 60 3.50 0.99 -13.44
CA LYS A 60 2.89 0.18 -12.38
C LYS A 60 3.87 0.05 -11.22
N GLN A 61 3.41 0.37 -10.04
CA GLN A 61 4.24 0.50 -8.85
C GLN A 61 3.47 0.21 -7.58
N CYS A 62 4.20 0.02 -6.48
CA CYS A 62 3.59 -0.05 -5.16
C CYS A 62 3.06 1.33 -4.77
N ALA A 63 1.84 1.38 -4.27
CA ALA A 63 1.30 2.60 -3.69
C ALA A 63 2.09 2.99 -2.44
N ALA A 64 2.35 4.28 -2.25
CA ALA A 64 3.11 4.80 -1.11
C ALA A 64 2.21 5.00 0.12
N TYR A 65 1.43 3.98 0.47
CA TYR A 65 0.42 4.06 1.54
C TYR A 65 1.00 4.23 2.95
N GLY A 66 2.31 4.15 3.12
CA GLY A 66 2.95 4.27 4.42
C GLY A 66 2.76 3.04 5.31
N GLY A 67 3.21 3.14 6.56
CA GLY A 67 3.32 2.00 7.45
C GLY A 67 4.62 1.22 7.24
N ILE A 68 5.21 0.72 8.30
CA ILE A 68 6.43 -0.11 8.23
C ILE A 68 6.07 -1.51 7.74
N GLU A 69 4.94 -2.05 8.20
CA GLU A 69 4.45 -3.36 7.79
C GLU A 69 4.32 -3.47 6.26
N PHE A 70 3.82 -2.41 5.62
CA PHE A 70 3.60 -2.36 4.18
C PHE A 70 4.88 -2.51 3.36
N ASP A 71 6.00 -2.01 3.86
CA ASP A 71 7.31 -2.06 3.20
C ASP A 71 8.04 -3.40 3.40
N LEU A 72 7.61 -4.22 4.37
CA LEU A 72 8.28 -5.47 4.70
C LEU A 72 8.01 -6.57 3.65
N ASN A 73 8.99 -7.44 3.48
CA ASN A 73 8.84 -8.61 2.63
C ASN A 73 7.92 -9.64 3.34
N PRO A 74 7.04 -10.36 2.62
CA PRO A 74 6.24 -11.45 3.19
C PRO A 74 7.02 -12.51 3.99
N ILE A 75 8.30 -12.69 3.68
CA ILE A 75 9.17 -13.63 4.42
C ILE A 75 9.50 -13.11 5.83
N GLU A 76 9.44 -11.78 6.02
CA GLU A 76 9.79 -11.11 7.29
C GLU A 76 8.58 -10.91 8.19
N ILE A 77 7.36 -10.98 7.64
CA ILE A 77 6.15 -10.60 8.37
C ILE A 77 5.27 -11.78 8.77
N TYR A 78 5.41 -12.96 8.16
CA TYR A 78 4.57 -14.13 8.30
C TYR A 78 3.13 -13.93 7.81
N GLU A 79 2.39 -12.96 8.34
CA GLU A 79 1.03 -12.56 7.97
C GLU A 79 0.89 -11.03 8.06
N TYR A 80 0.26 -10.43 7.05
CA TYR A 80 -0.07 -9.01 7.06
C TYR A 80 -1.35 -8.76 7.84
N SER A 81 -1.54 -7.52 8.31
CA SER A 81 -2.83 -7.06 8.81
C SER A 81 -3.91 -7.10 7.71
N ASP A 82 -5.16 -7.31 8.11
CA ASP A 82 -6.30 -7.35 7.18
C ASP A 82 -6.41 -6.04 6.39
N MET A 83 -6.11 -4.92 7.02
CA MET A 83 -6.04 -3.62 6.38
C MET A 83 -5.10 -3.65 5.16
N ILE A 84 -3.89 -4.15 5.30
CA ILE A 84 -2.87 -4.18 4.24
C ILE A 84 -3.13 -5.30 3.23
N GLU A 85 -3.56 -6.48 3.67
CA GLU A 85 -3.83 -7.61 2.78
C GLU A 85 -4.95 -7.28 1.77
N ASN A 86 -5.95 -6.49 2.19
CA ASN A 86 -7.10 -6.10 1.36
C ASN A 86 -6.93 -4.76 0.64
N MET A 87 -5.79 -4.07 0.79
CA MET A 87 -5.50 -2.86 0.01
C MET A 87 -5.05 -3.20 -1.42
N SER A 88 -5.44 -2.34 -2.38
CA SER A 88 -4.96 -2.41 -3.77
C SER A 88 -3.54 -1.86 -3.88
N ASN A 89 -2.54 -2.72 -3.74
CA ASN A 89 -1.15 -2.32 -3.52
C ASN A 89 -0.36 -1.94 -4.77
N PHE A 90 -0.70 -2.49 -5.95
CA PHE A 90 0.06 -2.27 -7.19
C PHE A 90 -0.81 -1.56 -8.21
N LEU A 91 -0.55 -0.28 -8.40
CA LEU A 91 -1.34 0.64 -9.20
C LEU A 91 -0.45 1.35 -10.21
N THR A 92 -1.02 1.77 -11.34
CA THR A 92 -0.30 2.47 -12.40
C THR A 92 -0.44 3.97 -12.26
N GLY A 93 0.67 4.69 -12.37
CA GLY A 93 0.72 6.14 -12.30
C GLY A 93 2.12 6.70 -12.11
N ILE A 94 2.22 7.81 -11.40
CA ILE A 94 3.47 8.55 -11.22
C ILE A 94 3.69 8.80 -9.72
N ASN A 95 4.93 8.60 -9.29
CA ASN A 95 5.44 8.97 -7.97
C ASN A 95 6.56 10.00 -8.13
N PHE A 96 6.48 11.09 -7.41
CA PHE A 96 7.53 12.08 -7.25
C PHE A 96 8.13 11.94 -5.86
N ALA A 97 9.46 11.92 -5.78
CA ALA A 97 10.18 11.89 -4.52
C ALA A 97 11.16 13.06 -4.43
N TYR A 98 11.10 13.78 -3.31
CA TYR A 98 11.96 14.91 -3.01
C TYR A 98 12.72 14.69 -1.70
N ASP A 99 14.03 14.61 -1.80
CA ASP A 99 14.94 14.48 -0.66
C ASP A 99 15.22 15.87 -0.08
N ILE A 100 14.46 16.24 0.98
CA ILE A 100 14.66 17.50 1.71
C ILE A 100 16.08 17.53 2.27
N THR A 101 16.44 16.42 2.95
CA THR A 101 17.76 16.11 3.47
C THR A 101 18.04 14.62 3.24
N PRO A 102 19.27 14.11 3.47
CA PRO A 102 19.56 12.68 3.42
C PRO A 102 18.70 11.85 4.40
N ALA A 103 18.15 12.48 5.45
CA ALA A 103 17.31 11.83 6.45
C ALA A 103 15.80 12.01 6.23
N HIS A 104 15.37 12.87 5.32
CA HIS A 104 13.96 13.21 5.13
C HIS A 104 13.59 13.27 3.65
N GLN A 105 12.65 12.43 3.25
CA GLN A 105 12.08 12.40 1.90
C GLN A 105 10.58 12.61 1.96
N LEU A 106 10.06 13.45 1.08
CA LEU A 106 8.63 13.55 0.76
C LEU A 106 8.35 12.85 -0.56
N GLN A 107 7.25 12.11 -0.61
CA GLN A 107 6.73 11.50 -1.82
C GLN A 107 5.32 12.01 -2.09
N PHE A 108 5.07 12.43 -3.32
CA PHE A 108 3.73 12.70 -3.82
C PHE A 108 3.43 11.75 -4.97
N GLN A 109 2.35 10.99 -4.83
CA GLN A 109 2.00 9.93 -5.78
C GLN A 109 0.59 10.14 -6.31
N VAL A 110 0.43 9.98 -7.62
CA VAL A 110 -0.87 9.98 -8.30
C VAL A 110 -0.99 8.69 -9.09
N LEU A 111 -1.93 7.84 -8.70
CA LEU A 111 -2.15 6.53 -9.30
C LEU A 111 -3.59 6.37 -9.75
N ASN A 112 -3.80 5.49 -10.74
CA ASN A 112 -5.13 5.00 -11.07
C ASN A 112 -5.67 4.13 -9.93
N GLY A 113 -6.81 4.51 -9.36
CA GLY A 113 -7.42 3.82 -8.22
C GLY A 113 -8.04 2.46 -8.53
N LEU A 114 -8.19 2.06 -9.79
CA LEU A 114 -8.85 0.82 -10.19
C LEU A 114 -7.87 -0.18 -10.82
N ASN A 115 -7.69 -1.34 -10.21
CA ASN A 115 -6.96 -2.48 -10.78
C ASN A 115 -7.80 -3.32 -11.74
N SER A 116 -9.11 -3.13 -11.74
CA SER A 116 -10.10 -3.87 -12.52
C SER A 116 -11.17 -2.91 -13.03
N THR A 117 -12.13 -3.41 -13.82
CA THR A 117 -13.26 -2.58 -14.21
C THR A 117 -14.08 -2.16 -12.98
N PHE A 118 -14.78 -1.06 -13.12
CA PHE A 118 -15.63 -0.53 -12.07
C PHE A 118 -16.67 -1.56 -11.59
N GLU A 119 -17.32 -2.24 -12.55
CA GLU A 119 -18.37 -3.24 -12.29
C GLU A 119 -17.83 -4.51 -11.62
N HIS A 120 -16.56 -4.81 -11.83
CA HIS A 120 -15.91 -5.92 -11.11
C HIS A 120 -15.49 -5.53 -9.70
N THR A 121 -15.20 -4.24 -9.49
CA THR A 121 -14.78 -3.71 -8.19
C THR A 121 -15.97 -3.44 -7.28
N TYR A 122 -17.07 -2.91 -7.84
CA TYR A 122 -18.25 -2.52 -7.10
C TYR A 122 -19.52 -3.19 -7.67
N THR A 123 -20.21 -3.95 -6.84
CA THR A 123 -21.37 -4.75 -7.23
C THR A 123 -22.71 -4.01 -7.06
N ALA A 124 -22.68 -2.71 -6.73
CA ALA A 124 -23.88 -1.93 -6.50
C ALA A 124 -24.34 -1.18 -7.77
N PRO A 125 -25.45 -1.57 -8.42
CA PRO A 125 -25.87 -1.07 -9.74
C PRO A 125 -26.28 0.42 -9.76
N GLN A 126 -26.55 1.01 -8.59
CA GLN A 126 -26.93 2.42 -8.45
C GLN A 126 -25.75 3.38 -8.32
N ILE A 127 -24.50 2.88 -8.35
CA ILE A 127 -23.32 3.70 -8.18
C ILE A 127 -22.79 4.11 -9.55
N GLU A 128 -22.65 5.42 -9.78
CA GLU A 128 -22.07 5.97 -10.99
C GLU A 128 -20.54 5.96 -10.91
N ARG A 129 -19.88 5.67 -12.03
CA ARG A 129 -18.42 5.72 -12.15
C ARG A 129 -17.88 7.12 -11.86
N SER A 130 -16.74 7.21 -11.18
CA SER A 130 -15.91 8.42 -11.20
C SER A 130 -15.32 8.62 -12.60
N LYS A 131 -15.29 9.87 -13.07
CA LYS A 131 -14.59 10.23 -14.32
C LYS A 131 -13.07 10.11 -14.20
N LEU A 132 -12.54 10.30 -12.99
CA LEU A 132 -11.11 10.25 -12.66
C LEU A 132 -10.93 9.45 -11.37
N PRO A 133 -10.91 8.09 -11.44
CA PRO A 133 -10.71 7.25 -10.28
C PRO A 133 -9.22 7.26 -9.87
N LEU A 134 -8.77 8.38 -9.32
CA LEU A 134 -7.37 8.58 -8.94
C LEU A 134 -7.18 8.43 -7.43
N VAL A 135 -5.99 7.96 -7.07
CA VAL A 135 -5.44 7.96 -5.71
C VAL A 135 -4.35 9.00 -5.65
N TYR A 136 -4.49 9.91 -4.70
CA TYR A 136 -3.46 10.89 -4.35
C TYR A 136 -2.88 10.51 -3.00
N THR A 137 -1.58 10.35 -2.94
CA THR A 137 -0.88 10.02 -1.69
C THR A 137 0.25 11.01 -1.44
N LEU A 138 0.30 11.52 -0.21
CA LEU A 138 1.46 12.21 0.32
C LEU A 138 2.09 11.33 1.41
N ASN A 139 3.38 11.02 1.28
CA ASN A 139 4.11 10.19 2.23
C ASN A 139 5.40 10.89 2.66
N TRP A 140 5.68 10.84 3.96
CA TRP A 140 6.93 11.30 4.55
C TRP A 140 7.72 10.13 5.13
N ASN A 141 8.94 9.97 4.61
CA ASN A 141 9.93 9.02 5.09
C ASN A 141 10.97 9.78 5.90
N GLY A 142 11.02 9.55 7.19
CA GLY A 142 11.97 10.17 8.09
C GLY A 142 12.95 9.16 8.68
N ASN A 143 14.17 9.61 8.94
CA ASN A 143 15.20 8.87 9.64
C ASN A 143 15.84 9.82 10.65
N LEU A 144 15.45 9.71 11.93
CA LEU A 144 15.80 10.64 12.99
C LEU A 144 16.75 9.97 14.00
N PHE A 145 17.51 10.80 14.70
CA PHE A 145 18.40 10.37 15.77
C PHE A 145 19.38 9.27 15.32
N ASP A 146 20.09 9.54 14.21
CA ASP A 146 21.08 8.63 13.60
C ASP A 146 20.55 7.22 13.31
N GLY A 147 19.27 7.13 12.92
CA GLY A 147 18.63 5.86 12.55
C GLY A 147 17.94 5.14 13.71
N PHE A 148 17.93 5.71 14.90
CA PHE A 148 17.18 5.17 16.05
C PHE A 148 15.68 5.15 15.78
N TYR A 149 15.14 6.21 15.16
CA TYR A 149 13.71 6.34 14.87
C TYR A 149 13.47 6.62 13.39
N LYS A 150 12.66 5.75 12.75
CA LYS A 150 12.24 5.94 11.38
C LYS A 150 10.73 6.07 11.27
N THR A 151 10.29 6.90 10.34
CA THR A 151 8.87 7.14 10.05
C THR A 151 8.51 6.72 8.63
N ARG A 152 7.25 6.30 8.46
CA ARG A 152 6.55 6.05 7.21
C ARG A 152 5.13 6.57 7.37
N TRP A 153 4.97 7.89 7.34
CA TRP A 153 3.68 8.54 7.55
C TRP A 153 3.07 8.96 6.24
N SER A 154 1.82 8.61 6.03
CA SER A 154 1.13 8.97 4.80
C SER A 154 -0.33 9.34 5.04
N GLY A 155 -0.84 10.15 4.09
CA GLY A 155 -2.26 10.37 3.89
C GLY A 155 -2.62 10.15 2.43
N SER A 156 -3.70 9.41 2.17
CA SER A 156 -4.18 9.11 0.84
C SER A 156 -5.66 9.46 0.70
N LEU A 157 -6.01 10.00 -0.48
CA LEU A 157 -7.39 10.23 -0.90
C LEU A 157 -7.61 9.48 -2.21
N MET A 158 -8.65 8.67 -2.27
CA MET A 158 -9.04 7.92 -3.46
C MET A 158 -10.45 8.32 -3.88
N SER A 159 -10.63 8.70 -5.15
CA SER A 159 -11.94 8.82 -5.74
C SER A 159 -12.41 7.45 -6.20
N GLU A 160 -13.36 6.85 -5.48
CA GLU A 160 -13.83 5.49 -5.74
C GLU A 160 -14.91 5.47 -6.82
N ALA A 161 -15.91 6.32 -6.66
CA ALA A 161 -17.03 6.51 -7.57
C ALA A 161 -17.43 7.98 -7.60
N LYS A 162 -18.47 8.33 -8.34
CA LYS A 162 -19.01 9.69 -8.33
C LYS A 162 -19.49 10.04 -6.91
N ASP A 163 -18.95 11.13 -6.35
CA ASP A 163 -19.25 11.61 -5.00
C ASP A 163 -18.98 10.57 -3.88
N LYS A 164 -18.10 9.60 -4.15
CA LYS A 164 -17.67 8.56 -3.22
C LYS A 164 -16.15 8.52 -3.14
N ASN A 165 -15.63 8.62 -1.93
CA ASN A 165 -14.22 8.72 -1.67
C ASN A 165 -13.78 7.75 -0.57
N MET A 166 -12.51 7.43 -0.59
CA MET A 166 -11.82 6.74 0.49
C MET A 166 -10.71 7.66 1.01
N MET A 167 -10.61 7.78 2.32
CA MET A 167 -9.48 8.39 3.01
C MET A 167 -8.71 7.28 3.73
N TYR A 168 -7.38 7.32 3.60
CA TYR A 168 -6.50 6.40 4.31
C TYR A 168 -5.34 7.16 4.95
N LEU A 169 -5.05 6.86 6.22
CA LEU A 169 -3.96 7.43 7.01
C LEU A 169 -3.09 6.30 7.55
N ALA A 170 -1.79 6.45 7.48
CA ALA A 170 -0.83 5.52 8.06
C ALA A 170 0.26 6.28 8.85
N PHE A 171 0.52 5.82 10.06
CA PHE A 171 1.58 6.30 10.94
C PHE A 171 2.48 5.13 11.28
N GLY A 172 3.43 4.85 10.39
CA GLY A 172 4.43 3.80 10.58
C GLY A 172 5.65 4.32 11.31
N ASN A 173 6.08 3.58 12.33
CA ASN A 173 7.16 3.97 13.22
C ASN A 173 8.05 2.77 13.50
N GLU A 174 9.37 2.91 13.30
CA GLU A 174 10.35 1.89 13.65
C GLU A 174 11.36 2.46 14.63
N LEU A 175 11.64 1.71 15.68
CA LEU A 175 12.68 1.97 16.68
C LEU A 175 13.79 0.93 16.55
N THR A 176 15.02 1.38 16.36
CA THR A 176 16.23 0.54 16.29
C THR A 176 17.04 0.70 17.58
N PHE A 177 16.88 -0.26 18.49
CA PHE A 177 17.55 -0.21 19.80
C PHE A 177 19.02 -0.61 19.72
N SER A 178 19.34 -1.53 18.83
CA SER A 178 20.70 -2.02 18.55
C SER A 178 20.76 -2.67 17.18
N PRO A 179 21.96 -3.05 16.68
CA PRO A 179 22.07 -3.85 15.44
C PRO A 179 21.32 -5.20 15.49
N GLN A 180 20.98 -5.68 16.69
CA GLN A 180 20.29 -6.94 16.92
C GLN A 180 18.80 -6.77 17.20
N ALA A 181 18.36 -5.60 17.69
CA ALA A 181 17.01 -5.40 18.22
C ALA A 181 16.33 -4.20 17.59
N ASN A 182 15.17 -4.44 16.98
CA ASN A 182 14.28 -3.39 16.52
C ASN A 182 12.82 -3.71 16.78
N MET A 183 11.99 -2.70 16.77
CA MET A 183 10.56 -2.80 16.92
C MET A 183 9.89 -1.83 15.95
N PHE A 184 8.80 -2.24 15.31
CA PHE A 184 7.92 -1.26 14.68
C PHE A 184 6.52 -1.29 15.29
N PHE A 185 5.82 -0.19 15.13
CA PHE A 185 4.39 -0.08 15.39
C PHE A 185 3.74 0.84 14.36
N ASP A 186 2.66 0.37 13.79
CA ASP A 186 1.86 1.07 12.80
C ASP A 186 0.48 1.34 13.36
N VAL A 187 -0.03 2.53 13.10
CA VAL A 187 -1.43 2.90 13.28
C VAL A 187 -1.99 3.21 11.90
N LEU A 188 -2.99 2.44 11.47
CA LEU A 188 -3.59 2.55 10.15
C LEU A 188 -5.08 2.84 10.32
N TYR A 189 -5.57 3.87 9.63
CA TYR A 189 -6.98 4.24 9.64
C TYR A 189 -7.49 4.40 8.22
N SER A 190 -8.69 3.90 7.95
CA SER A 190 -9.37 4.09 6.67
C SER A 190 -10.85 4.39 6.89
N ARG A 191 -11.36 5.36 6.14
CA ARG A 191 -12.78 5.61 5.98
C ARG A 191 -13.13 5.56 4.51
N GLU A 192 -14.14 4.76 4.19
CA GLU A 192 -14.53 4.41 2.84
C GLU A 192 -16.02 4.64 2.65
N ASP A 193 -16.38 5.53 1.73
CA ASP A 193 -17.79 5.69 1.37
C ASP A 193 -18.37 4.42 0.72
N LEU A 194 -17.50 3.62 0.09
CA LEU A 194 -17.77 2.28 -0.42
C LEU A 194 -16.72 1.32 0.15
N ASP A 195 -17.15 0.22 0.76
CA ASP A 195 -16.21 -0.76 1.30
C ASP A 195 -15.34 -1.39 0.19
N ARG A 196 -14.23 -0.74 -0.09
CA ARG A 196 -13.25 -1.16 -1.10
C ARG A 196 -12.48 -2.40 -0.66
N LYS A 197 -12.20 -2.52 0.62
CA LYS A 197 -11.49 -3.68 1.17
C LYS A 197 -12.36 -4.94 1.15
N GLY A 198 -13.68 -4.77 1.13
CA GLY A 198 -14.63 -5.87 1.07
C GLY A 198 -14.81 -6.62 2.40
N ILE A 199 -14.18 -6.18 3.48
CA ILE A 199 -14.23 -6.85 4.79
C ILE A 199 -15.64 -6.72 5.38
N MET A 200 -16.17 -5.48 5.49
CA MET A 200 -17.53 -5.26 5.97
C MET A 200 -18.59 -5.84 5.03
N SER A 201 -18.37 -5.74 3.72
CA SER A 201 -19.20 -6.38 2.70
C SER A 201 -19.26 -7.91 2.88
N GLY A 202 -18.13 -8.52 3.20
CA GLY A 202 -18.04 -9.95 3.50
C GLY A 202 -18.79 -10.32 4.76
N ILE A 203 -18.65 -9.56 5.84
CA ILE A 203 -19.30 -9.82 7.14
C ILE A 203 -20.82 -9.64 7.05
N LEU A 204 -21.29 -8.55 6.42
CA LEU A 204 -22.70 -8.19 6.42
C LEU A 204 -23.50 -8.86 5.29
N TYR A 205 -22.89 -9.12 4.15
CA TYR A 205 -23.58 -9.47 2.92
C TYR A 205 -22.97 -10.67 2.16
N ASP A 206 -22.10 -11.44 2.78
CA ASP A 206 -21.36 -12.55 2.15
C ASP A 206 -20.62 -12.09 0.86
N GLY A 207 -20.21 -10.82 0.78
CA GLY A 207 -19.57 -10.24 -0.41
C GLY A 207 -20.49 -10.05 -1.63
N LYS A 208 -21.81 -10.22 -1.49
CA LYS A 208 -22.77 -10.12 -2.62
C LYS A 208 -23.08 -8.68 -3.02
N ARG A 209 -22.83 -7.72 -2.13
CA ARG A 209 -22.95 -6.29 -2.37
C ARG A 209 -21.96 -5.51 -1.51
N ASN A 210 -21.61 -4.30 -1.93
CA ASN A 210 -20.74 -3.44 -1.14
C ASN A 210 -21.48 -2.85 0.06
N ALA A 211 -20.81 -2.85 1.21
CA ALA A 211 -21.20 -2.03 2.34
C ALA A 211 -20.84 -0.55 2.06
N PHE A 212 -21.50 0.36 2.76
CA PHE A 212 -21.27 1.79 2.67
C PHE A 212 -20.76 2.32 4.00
N ASP A 213 -20.05 3.46 3.95
CA ASP A 213 -19.54 4.18 5.11
C ASP A 213 -18.71 3.28 6.06
N ALA A 214 -17.86 2.42 5.50
CA ALA A 214 -17.01 1.52 6.28
C ALA A 214 -15.81 2.27 6.91
N GLU A 215 -15.53 1.98 8.17
CA GLU A 215 -14.38 2.48 8.92
C GLU A 215 -13.53 1.33 9.43
N TYR A 216 -12.21 1.48 9.29
CA TYR A 216 -11.22 0.49 9.70
C TYR A 216 -10.13 1.15 10.52
N LEU A 217 -9.73 0.49 11.60
CA LEU A 217 -8.60 0.90 12.43
C LEU A 217 -7.76 -0.33 12.75
N SER A 218 -6.45 -0.24 12.47
CA SER A 218 -5.51 -1.31 12.77
C SER A 218 -4.32 -0.77 13.56
N PHE A 219 -3.96 -1.49 14.62
CA PHE A 219 -2.72 -1.35 15.35
C PHE A 219 -1.87 -2.58 15.10
N VAL A 220 -0.68 -2.40 14.57
CA VAL A 220 0.23 -3.50 14.24
C VAL A 220 1.56 -3.24 14.91
N THR A 221 2.13 -4.23 15.56
CA THR A 221 3.47 -4.12 16.16
C THR A 221 4.25 -5.40 15.94
N LYS A 222 5.56 -5.26 15.78
CA LYS A 222 6.47 -6.40 15.68
C LYS A 222 7.79 -6.04 16.33
N PHE A 223 8.23 -6.87 17.25
CA PHE A 223 9.56 -6.83 17.83
C PHE A 223 10.42 -7.93 17.22
N ASN A 224 11.63 -7.59 16.79
CA ASN A 224 12.61 -8.51 16.25
C ASN A 224 13.84 -8.53 17.14
N TYR A 225 14.40 -9.73 17.36
CA TYR A 225 15.67 -9.92 18.01
C TYR A 225 16.53 -10.92 17.27
N ARG A 226 17.68 -10.47 16.77
CA ARG A 226 18.66 -11.31 16.09
C ARG A 226 19.61 -11.90 17.11
N VAL A 227 19.35 -13.14 17.51
CA VAL A 227 20.16 -13.88 18.47
C VAL A 227 21.57 -14.15 17.91
N GLN A 228 21.64 -14.53 16.64
CA GLN A 228 22.85 -14.77 15.86
C GLN A 228 22.61 -14.34 14.40
N PRO A 229 23.65 -14.17 13.57
CA PRO A 229 23.48 -13.76 12.17
C PRO A 229 22.46 -14.63 11.38
N GLN A 230 22.33 -15.92 11.73
CA GLN A 230 21.45 -16.88 11.06
C GLN A 230 20.07 -17.01 11.75
N TRP A 231 19.91 -16.48 12.98
CA TRP A 231 18.72 -16.69 13.79
C TRP A 231 18.08 -15.36 14.20
N ASN A 232 16.87 -15.13 13.72
CA ASN A 232 16.04 -14.02 14.12
C ASN A 232 14.76 -14.55 14.77
N ILE A 233 14.47 -14.09 15.98
CA ILE A 233 13.23 -14.37 16.70
C ILE A 233 12.39 -13.09 16.63
N PHE A 234 11.09 -13.24 16.40
CA PHE A 234 10.17 -12.11 16.44
C PHE A 234 8.85 -12.45 17.10
N VAL A 235 8.21 -11.44 17.64
CA VAL A 235 6.82 -11.47 18.10
C VAL A 235 6.06 -10.38 17.36
N LYS A 236 4.91 -10.72 16.80
CA LYS A 236 4.01 -9.78 16.14
C LYS A 236 2.65 -9.82 16.80
N GLY A 237 2.05 -8.65 17.03
CA GLY A 237 0.69 -8.47 17.51
C GLY A 237 -0.09 -7.53 16.59
N MET A 238 -1.38 -7.81 16.42
CA MET A 238 -2.31 -6.97 15.66
C MET A 238 -3.61 -6.83 16.45
N TYR A 239 -4.19 -5.63 16.41
CA TYR A 239 -5.54 -5.37 16.86
C TYR A 239 -6.25 -4.57 15.78
N GLU A 240 -7.36 -5.10 15.27
CA GLU A 240 -8.06 -4.55 14.13
C GLU A 240 -9.54 -4.44 14.42
N THR A 241 -10.12 -3.32 14.00
CA THR A 241 -11.57 -3.08 14.10
C THR A 241 -12.13 -2.67 12.76
N ALA A 242 -13.37 -3.08 12.52
CA ALA A 242 -14.18 -2.66 11.39
C ALA A 242 -15.56 -2.26 11.89
N SER A 243 -16.08 -1.14 11.39
CA SER A 243 -17.40 -0.63 11.75
C SER A 243 -18.04 0.11 10.57
N LEU A 244 -19.33 0.41 10.66
CA LEU A 244 -20.00 1.36 9.76
C LEU A 244 -20.09 2.70 10.48
N ALA A 245 -19.72 3.80 9.80
CA ALA A 245 -19.77 5.15 10.36
C ALA A 245 -21.21 5.65 10.57
N LYS A 246 -22.17 5.05 9.87
CA LYS A 246 -23.62 5.26 10.07
C LYS A 246 -24.29 3.91 10.26
N GLU A 247 -25.00 3.73 11.37
CA GLU A 247 -25.98 2.67 11.47
C GLU A 247 -27.10 2.98 10.47
N TYR A 248 -27.19 2.21 9.40
CA TYR A 248 -28.37 2.19 8.59
C TYR A 248 -29.39 1.32 9.35
N ASP A 249 -30.40 1.95 9.90
CA ASP A 249 -31.60 1.23 10.38
C ASP A 249 -32.11 0.31 9.26
N ALA A 250 -32.18 -0.96 9.55
CA ALA A 250 -32.55 -2.03 8.62
C ALA A 250 -34.03 -1.98 8.22
#